data_877f14ecfeedb01423a5502c85272e96
#
_entry.id   877f14ecfeedb01423a5502c85272e96
#
_cell.length_a   1.000
_cell.length_b   1.000
_cell.length_c   1.000
_cell.angle_alpha   90.00
_cell.angle_beta   90.00
_cell.angle_gamma   90.00
#
_symmetry.space_group_name_H-M   'P 1'
#
loop_
_entity.id
_entity.type
_entity.pdbx_description
1 polymer ?
#
loop_
_entity_poly.entity_id
_entity_poly.type
_entity_poly.pdbx_seq_one_letter_code
_entity_poly.pdbx_strand_id
1 'polypeptide(L)'
;MIKESIFKPIICGETLPPQNIHAVSTSMPTLQDVIDYEEQTPQILEKITVAYPRFIVHPYLKKLAIYLKSKYKVSDNYELILLSSKKAVKVVSSRFYINNPIDIDEDFGVIMVLKGRQYQKVLKFIQHVGYNLSSRLAEDYLYNLGKISNIHQEELEDKTKAKDIVVSTLSSAYNQPSKNICLTPSGMNAMYCVLKGIKNIQAKNGRTILVQLGWLYLDTMNIVNHYFEESKIFYDVTNLDNLENFLKENGLKV
;
A
#
# COMPACT_ATOMS: atom_id res chain seq x y z
N MET A 1 -8.78 -8.01 34.08
CA MET A 1 -10.12 -7.40 34.01
C MET A 1 -10.65 -7.54 32.58
N ILE A 2 -11.42 -8.62 32.34
CA ILE A 2 -12.07 -8.92 31.06
C ILE A 2 -13.58 -8.88 31.32
N LYS A 3 -14.11 -7.80 31.83
CA LYS A 3 -15.48 -7.87 32.40
C LYS A 3 -16.56 -7.16 31.59
N GLU A 4 -16.29 -6.30 30.63
CA GLU A 4 -17.38 -5.58 29.97
C GLU A 4 -17.36 -5.60 28.43
N SER A 5 -16.23 -5.89 27.80
CA SER A 5 -16.11 -5.80 26.33
C SER A 5 -16.66 -7.01 25.57
N ILE A 6 -16.77 -8.17 26.23
CA ILE A 6 -17.22 -9.44 25.58
C ILE A 6 -18.70 -9.40 25.20
N PHE A 7 -19.49 -8.57 25.86
CA PHE A 7 -20.95 -8.48 25.64
C PHE A 7 -21.42 -7.20 24.98
N LYS A 8 -20.50 -6.31 24.56
CA LYS A 8 -20.90 -5.13 23.78
C LYS A 8 -21.19 -5.54 22.35
N PRO A 9 -22.33 -5.10 21.77
CA PRO A 9 -22.56 -5.25 20.34
C PRO A 9 -21.43 -4.60 19.56
N ILE A 10 -20.84 -5.34 18.63
CA ILE A 10 -19.85 -4.77 17.70
C ILE A 10 -20.63 -3.92 16.69
N ILE A 11 -20.23 -2.66 16.55
CA ILE A 11 -20.84 -1.70 15.63
C ILE A 11 -20.09 -1.72 14.31
N CYS A 12 -20.81 -1.76 13.19
CA CYS A 12 -20.21 -1.66 11.87
C CYS A 12 -19.43 -0.35 11.72
N GLY A 13 -18.18 -0.43 11.28
CA GLY A 13 -17.29 0.72 11.13
C GLY A 13 -16.47 1.08 12.38
N GLU A 14 -16.68 0.36 13.50
CA GLU A 14 -15.84 0.56 14.68
C GLU A 14 -14.40 0.09 14.41
N THR A 15 -13.43 0.94 14.78
CA THR A 15 -12.01 0.62 14.61
C THR A 15 -11.55 -0.48 15.56
N LEU A 16 -10.60 -1.30 15.11
CA LEU A 16 -10.00 -2.36 15.90
C LEU A 16 -8.47 -2.14 16.01
N PRO A 17 -7.93 -1.77 17.18
CA PRO A 17 -8.62 -1.58 18.48
C PRO A 17 -9.56 -0.35 18.48
N PRO A 18 -10.59 -0.36 19.37
CA PRO A 18 -11.54 0.75 19.46
C PRO A 18 -10.85 2.10 19.70
N GLN A 19 -11.41 3.17 19.12
CA GLN A 19 -10.93 4.55 19.26
C GLN A 19 -9.52 4.83 18.73
N ASN A 20 -8.86 3.86 18.11
CA ASN A 20 -7.58 4.12 17.45
C ASN A 20 -7.81 4.67 16.04
N ILE A 21 -7.59 5.95 15.87
CA ILE A 21 -7.75 6.65 14.58
C ILE A 21 -6.80 6.12 13.50
N HIS A 22 -5.67 5.48 13.86
CA HIS A 22 -4.73 4.87 12.94
C HIS A 22 -4.92 3.35 12.78
N ALA A 23 -6.00 2.80 13.30
CA ALA A 23 -6.31 1.39 13.12
C ALA A 23 -6.39 1.04 11.63
N VAL A 24 -5.90 -0.13 11.28
CA VAL A 24 -5.96 -0.66 9.91
C VAL A 24 -7.08 -1.68 9.73
N SER A 25 -7.79 -1.98 10.81
CA SER A 25 -8.91 -2.92 10.83
C SER A 25 -10.17 -2.21 11.33
N THR A 26 -11.29 -2.58 10.75
CA THR A 26 -12.62 -2.10 11.16
C THR A 26 -13.59 -3.27 11.18
N SER A 27 -14.61 -3.15 12.01
CA SER A 27 -15.61 -4.20 12.18
C SER A 27 -16.66 -4.17 11.07
N MET A 28 -17.00 -5.34 10.57
CA MET A 28 -18.16 -5.61 9.70
C MET A 28 -18.87 -6.84 10.28
N PRO A 29 -19.76 -6.67 11.27
CA PRO A 29 -20.27 -7.78 12.08
C PRO A 29 -21.30 -8.66 11.38
N THR A 30 -21.89 -8.21 10.27
CA THR A 30 -22.89 -8.96 9.52
C THR A 30 -22.42 -9.27 8.10
N LEU A 31 -22.98 -10.33 7.50
CA LEU A 31 -22.74 -10.65 6.11
C LEU A 31 -23.16 -9.50 5.18
N GLN A 32 -24.26 -8.80 5.54
CA GLN A 32 -24.73 -7.66 4.76
C GLN A 32 -23.72 -6.51 4.77
N ASP A 33 -23.06 -6.23 5.91
CA ASP A 33 -22.00 -5.21 5.96
C ASP A 33 -20.84 -5.56 5.02
N VAL A 34 -20.48 -6.85 4.91
CA VAL A 34 -19.43 -7.31 3.99
C VAL A 34 -19.87 -7.15 2.54
N ILE A 35 -21.11 -7.54 2.19
CA ILE A 35 -21.66 -7.37 0.85
C ILE A 35 -21.69 -5.89 0.47
N ASP A 36 -22.21 -5.04 1.35
CA ASP A 36 -22.28 -3.60 1.13
C ASP A 36 -20.91 -2.98 0.93
N TYR A 37 -19.87 -3.49 1.65
CA TYR A 37 -18.50 -3.05 1.49
C TYR A 37 -17.91 -3.45 0.13
N GLU A 38 -18.11 -4.69 -0.31
CA GLU A 38 -17.64 -5.15 -1.62
C GLU A 38 -18.34 -4.42 -2.77
N GLU A 39 -19.63 -4.10 -2.61
CA GLU A 39 -20.42 -3.32 -3.56
C GLU A 39 -20.17 -1.81 -3.45
N GLN A 40 -19.38 -1.36 -2.46
CA GLN A 40 -19.06 0.04 -2.22
C GLN A 40 -20.29 0.94 -2.06
N THR A 41 -21.29 0.45 -1.34
CA THR A 41 -22.52 1.23 -1.12
C THR A 41 -22.24 2.49 -0.30
N PRO A 42 -22.92 3.63 -0.58
CA PRO A 42 -22.68 4.86 0.18
C PRO A 42 -22.87 4.70 1.69
N GLN A 43 -23.85 3.91 2.10
CA GLN A 43 -24.20 3.69 3.50
C GLN A 43 -23.08 3.03 4.31
N ILE A 44 -22.35 2.08 3.71
CA ILE A 44 -21.22 1.43 4.38
C ILE A 44 -19.99 2.33 4.38
N LEU A 45 -19.75 3.05 3.28
CA LEU A 45 -18.59 3.95 3.17
C LEU A 45 -18.67 5.16 4.11
N GLU A 46 -19.87 5.57 4.49
CA GLU A 46 -20.09 6.58 5.53
C GLU A 46 -19.73 6.07 6.93
N LYS A 47 -19.96 4.79 7.21
CA LYS A 47 -19.63 4.14 8.49
C LYS A 47 -18.15 3.82 8.61
N ILE A 48 -17.52 3.33 7.54
CA ILE A 48 -16.11 2.92 7.51
C ILE A 48 -15.25 4.12 7.13
N THR A 49 -14.93 4.96 8.10
CA THR A 49 -14.10 6.15 7.88
C THR A 49 -12.59 5.88 8.00
N VAL A 50 -12.23 4.87 8.80
CA VAL A 50 -10.85 4.44 9.05
C VAL A 50 -10.78 2.93 8.90
N ALA A 51 -9.91 2.46 8.03
CA ALA A 51 -9.67 1.03 7.79
C ALA A 51 -8.31 0.85 7.08
N TYR A 52 -8.11 -0.30 6.45
CA TYR A 52 -6.85 -0.60 5.77
C TYR A 52 -6.52 0.45 4.70
N PRO A 53 -5.38 1.15 4.81
CA PRO A 53 -5.10 2.41 4.07
C PRO A 53 -5.07 2.27 2.55
N ARG A 54 -4.90 1.05 2.03
CA ARG A 54 -4.93 0.80 0.59
C ARG A 54 -6.33 0.86 -0.02
N PHE A 55 -7.37 0.62 0.79
CA PHE A 55 -8.75 0.58 0.33
C PHE A 55 -9.54 1.81 0.77
N ILE A 56 -9.30 2.28 2.00
CA ILE A 56 -9.98 3.44 2.57
C ILE A 56 -8.97 4.55 2.80
N VAL A 57 -9.16 5.67 2.11
CA VAL A 57 -8.29 6.84 2.29
C VAL A 57 -8.57 7.48 3.64
N HIS A 58 -7.56 7.52 4.49
CA HIS A 58 -7.66 8.04 5.85
C HIS A 58 -8.10 9.53 5.87
N PRO A 59 -8.93 9.97 6.86
CA PRO A 59 -9.38 11.36 6.96
C PRO A 59 -8.26 12.40 6.97
N TYR A 60 -7.14 12.12 7.62
CA TYR A 60 -5.98 13.03 7.63
C TYR A 60 -5.31 13.13 6.26
N LEU A 61 -5.26 12.06 5.48
CA LEU A 61 -4.77 12.13 4.10
C LEU A 61 -5.69 12.98 3.22
N LYS A 62 -7.00 12.83 3.37
CA LYS A 62 -7.99 13.69 2.68
C LYS A 62 -7.80 15.17 3.06
N LYS A 63 -7.71 15.44 4.37
CA LYS A 63 -7.51 16.81 4.88
C LYS A 63 -6.20 17.43 4.40
N LEU A 64 -5.12 16.66 4.42
CA LEU A 64 -3.83 17.10 3.91
C LEU A 64 -3.85 17.38 2.41
N ALA A 65 -4.49 16.50 1.61
CA ALA A 65 -4.64 16.73 0.18
C ALA A 65 -5.42 18.01 -0.13
N ILE A 66 -6.52 18.27 0.58
CA ILE A 66 -7.32 19.51 0.45
C ILE A 66 -6.46 20.73 0.80
N TYR A 67 -5.71 20.69 1.90
CA TYR A 67 -4.82 21.78 2.29
C TYR A 67 -3.76 22.07 1.23
N LEU A 68 -3.07 21.03 0.76
CA LEU A 68 -2.04 21.18 -0.26
C LEU A 68 -2.60 21.66 -1.60
N LYS A 69 -3.80 21.18 -1.98
CA LYS A 69 -4.50 21.64 -3.18
C LYS A 69 -4.74 23.16 -3.12
N SER A 70 -5.19 23.66 -1.99
CA SER A 70 -5.37 25.11 -1.75
C SER A 70 -4.04 25.84 -1.74
N LYS A 71 -3.03 25.36 -0.98
CA LYS A 71 -1.69 25.98 -0.84
C LYS A 71 -1.00 26.17 -2.20
N TYR A 72 -1.06 25.16 -3.05
CA TYR A 72 -0.42 25.17 -4.38
C TYR A 72 -1.35 25.62 -5.52
N LYS A 73 -2.55 26.12 -5.20
CA LYS A 73 -3.55 26.61 -6.19
C LYS A 73 -3.80 25.60 -7.31
N VAL A 74 -3.93 24.33 -6.95
CA VAL A 74 -4.14 23.24 -7.91
C VAL A 74 -5.55 23.35 -8.50
N SER A 75 -5.64 23.37 -9.84
CA SER A 75 -6.91 23.42 -10.57
C SER A 75 -7.83 22.25 -10.22
N ASP A 76 -9.15 22.48 -10.26
CA ASP A 76 -10.17 21.45 -9.96
C ASP A 76 -10.18 20.27 -10.93
N ASN A 77 -9.52 20.39 -12.06
CA ASN A 77 -9.33 19.28 -13.01
C ASN A 77 -8.33 18.22 -12.52
N TYR A 78 -7.59 18.51 -11.44
CA TYR A 78 -6.57 17.62 -10.89
C TYR A 78 -6.91 17.18 -9.48
N GLU A 79 -6.42 15.99 -9.13
CA GLU A 79 -6.36 15.50 -7.76
C GLU A 79 -4.91 15.34 -7.32
N LEU A 80 -4.70 15.50 -6.01
CA LEU A 80 -3.41 15.22 -5.39
C LEU A 80 -3.39 13.82 -4.83
N ILE A 81 -2.29 13.12 -5.08
CA ILE A 81 -2.01 11.83 -4.49
C ILE A 81 -0.76 11.95 -3.61
N LEU A 82 -0.91 11.53 -2.35
CA LEU A 82 0.13 11.57 -1.34
C LEU A 82 0.85 10.22 -1.30
N LEU A 83 2.15 10.24 -1.46
CA LEU A 83 3.00 9.06 -1.59
C LEU A 83 4.00 8.98 -0.44
N SER A 84 4.39 7.78 -0.09
CA SER A 84 5.29 7.48 1.03
C SER A 84 6.69 8.07 0.91
N SER A 85 7.11 8.52 -0.26
CA SER A 85 8.44 9.12 -0.48
C SER A 85 8.58 9.82 -1.83
N LYS A 86 9.60 10.68 -1.95
CA LYS A 86 10.01 11.27 -3.25
C LYS A 86 10.48 10.21 -4.25
N LYS A 87 10.98 9.05 -3.80
CA LYS A 87 11.32 7.92 -4.69
C LYS A 87 10.05 7.31 -5.31
N ALA A 88 8.99 7.17 -4.52
CA ALA A 88 7.69 6.70 -5.02
C ALA A 88 7.14 7.66 -6.09
N VAL A 89 7.28 8.98 -5.90
CA VAL A 89 6.91 9.98 -6.93
C VAL A 89 7.62 9.69 -8.24
N LYS A 90 8.94 9.49 -8.24
CA LYS A 90 9.71 9.20 -9.46
C LYS A 90 9.19 7.94 -10.17
N VAL A 91 8.91 6.86 -9.42
CA VAL A 91 8.40 5.61 -10.00
C VAL A 91 7.03 5.80 -10.63
N VAL A 92 6.10 6.44 -9.90
CA VAL A 92 4.73 6.68 -10.39
C VAL A 92 4.73 7.63 -11.58
N SER A 93 5.46 8.74 -11.49
CA SER A 93 5.54 9.74 -12.56
C SER A 93 6.13 9.17 -13.85
N SER A 94 7.20 8.40 -13.75
CA SER A 94 7.80 7.73 -14.91
C SER A 94 6.84 6.73 -15.55
N ARG A 95 6.14 5.91 -14.72
CA ARG A 95 5.23 4.88 -15.24
C ARG A 95 4.01 5.44 -15.96
N PHE A 96 3.47 6.54 -15.45
CA PHE A 96 2.21 7.13 -15.97
C PHE A 96 2.43 8.42 -16.78
N TYR A 97 3.69 8.76 -17.08
CA TYR A 97 4.05 9.97 -17.81
C TYR A 97 3.47 11.23 -17.18
N ILE A 98 3.55 11.33 -15.84
CA ILE A 98 3.08 12.48 -15.08
C ILE A 98 4.24 13.46 -14.92
N ASN A 99 4.13 14.62 -15.57
CA ASN A 99 5.21 15.62 -15.61
C ASN A 99 5.08 16.69 -14.51
N ASN A 100 4.12 16.55 -13.61
CA ASN A 100 3.76 17.58 -12.63
C ASN A 100 3.84 17.05 -11.18
N PRO A 101 5.01 16.59 -10.68
CA PRO A 101 5.18 16.40 -9.25
C PRO A 101 5.13 17.77 -8.57
N ILE A 102 4.49 17.86 -7.41
CA ILE A 102 4.58 19.02 -6.54
C ILE A 102 5.83 18.82 -5.69
N ASP A 103 6.79 19.71 -5.82
CA ASP A 103 7.96 19.70 -4.94
C ASP A 103 7.57 20.28 -3.59
N ILE A 104 7.73 19.48 -2.56
CA ILE A 104 7.53 19.85 -1.17
C ILE A 104 8.81 19.55 -0.40
N ASP A 105 9.14 20.41 0.54
CA ASP A 105 10.32 20.24 1.40
C ASP A 105 10.03 19.30 2.58
N GLU A 106 9.61 18.08 2.25
CA GLU A 106 9.21 17.05 3.21
C GLU A 106 9.68 15.67 2.76
N ASP A 107 9.69 14.71 3.67
CA ASP A 107 10.14 13.34 3.41
C ASP A 107 9.16 12.49 2.58
N PHE A 108 7.94 12.95 2.40
CA PHE A 108 6.94 12.30 1.54
C PHE A 108 6.84 12.93 0.15
N GLY A 109 6.06 12.35 -0.73
CA GLY A 109 5.89 12.81 -2.09
C GLY A 109 4.45 13.21 -2.41
N VAL A 110 4.30 14.17 -3.34
CA VAL A 110 2.99 14.59 -3.84
C VAL A 110 3.03 14.62 -5.37
N ILE A 111 2.03 14.02 -5.99
CA ILE A 111 1.82 14.12 -7.44
C ILE A 111 0.45 14.70 -7.75
N MET A 112 0.40 15.47 -8.82
CA MET A 112 -0.83 16.03 -9.36
C MET A 112 -1.27 15.21 -10.56
N VAL A 113 -2.46 14.64 -10.50
CA VAL A 113 -2.98 13.72 -11.52
C VAL A 113 -4.30 14.24 -12.07
N LEU A 114 -4.46 14.23 -13.39
CA LEU A 114 -5.70 14.61 -14.04
C LEU A 114 -6.86 13.70 -13.59
N LYS A 115 -7.99 14.27 -13.21
CA LYS A 115 -9.21 13.55 -12.84
C LYS A 115 -9.67 12.60 -13.94
N GLY A 116 -10.38 11.56 -13.56
CA GLY A 116 -10.93 10.57 -14.47
C GLY A 116 -10.04 9.33 -14.62
N ARG A 117 -9.93 8.78 -15.82
CA ARG A 117 -9.32 7.47 -16.08
C ARG A 117 -7.86 7.37 -15.63
N GLN A 118 -7.08 8.45 -15.81
CA GLN A 118 -5.67 8.45 -15.39
C GLN A 118 -5.56 8.34 -13.86
N TYR A 119 -6.33 9.15 -13.13
CA TYR A 119 -6.38 9.11 -11.66
C TYR A 119 -6.71 7.72 -11.15
N GLN A 120 -7.74 7.07 -11.70
CA GLN A 120 -8.13 5.71 -11.29
C GLN A 120 -7.02 4.68 -11.55
N LYS A 121 -6.34 4.76 -12.68
CA LYS A 121 -5.20 3.87 -12.98
C LYS A 121 -4.05 4.06 -12.01
N VAL A 122 -3.73 5.30 -11.66
CA VAL A 122 -2.67 5.63 -10.70
C VAL A 122 -3.03 5.14 -9.31
N LEU A 123 -4.26 5.38 -8.84
CA LEU A 123 -4.73 4.89 -7.55
C LEU A 123 -4.64 3.37 -7.46
N LYS A 124 -5.11 2.66 -8.48
CA LYS A 124 -5.06 1.20 -8.51
C LYS A 124 -3.62 0.66 -8.46
N PHE A 125 -2.70 1.31 -9.19
CA PHE A 125 -1.28 0.98 -9.09
C PHE A 125 -0.75 1.18 -7.67
N ILE A 126 -1.01 2.34 -7.07
CA ILE A 126 -0.54 2.66 -5.71
C ILE A 126 -1.12 1.67 -4.69
N GLN A 127 -2.39 1.30 -4.84
CA GLN A 127 -3.06 0.30 -4.02
C GLN A 127 -2.31 -1.05 -4.07
N HIS A 128 -1.97 -1.53 -5.27
CA HIS A 128 -1.28 -2.81 -5.44
C HIS A 128 0.16 -2.77 -4.92
N VAL A 129 0.89 -1.69 -5.19
CA VAL A 129 2.32 -1.59 -4.84
C VAL A 129 2.60 -1.00 -3.46
N GLY A 130 1.57 -0.51 -2.75
CA GLY A 130 1.69 -0.03 -1.37
C GLY A 130 2.51 1.25 -1.20
N TYR A 131 2.37 2.22 -2.09
CA TYR A 131 3.08 3.51 -2.01
C TYR A 131 2.33 4.60 -1.25
N ASN A 132 1.29 4.26 -0.52
CA ASN A 132 0.49 5.24 0.22
C ASN A 132 1.29 5.93 1.32
N LEU A 133 1.02 7.21 1.54
CA LEU A 133 1.52 7.94 2.71
C LEU A 133 0.89 7.37 3.99
N SER A 134 1.67 7.32 5.06
CA SER A 134 1.18 6.94 6.39
C SER A 134 0.22 7.98 6.96
N SER A 135 -0.85 7.53 7.60
CA SER A 135 -1.80 8.41 8.31
C SER A 135 -1.15 9.14 9.49
N ARG A 136 -0.17 8.51 10.16
CA ARG A 136 0.59 9.13 11.26
C ARG A 136 1.46 10.27 10.76
N LEU A 137 2.14 10.08 9.62
CA LEU A 137 2.95 11.16 9.04
C LEU A 137 2.08 12.32 8.55
N ALA A 138 0.89 12.02 8.01
CA ALA A 138 -0.08 13.05 7.65
C ALA A 138 -0.62 13.80 8.87
N GLU A 139 -0.82 13.11 10.00
CA GLU A 139 -1.20 13.71 11.28
C GLU A 139 -0.12 14.65 11.79
N ASP A 140 1.13 14.16 11.90
CA ASP A 140 2.28 14.96 12.33
C ASP A 140 2.40 16.25 11.51
N TYR A 141 2.27 16.13 10.19
CA TYR A 141 2.37 17.29 9.30
C TYR A 141 1.22 18.28 9.49
N LEU A 142 -0.02 17.80 9.62
CA LEU A 142 -1.19 18.64 9.87
C LEU A 142 -1.12 19.33 11.24
N TYR A 143 -0.61 18.66 12.25
CA TYR A 143 -0.41 19.21 13.58
C TYR A 143 0.62 20.35 13.55
N ASN A 144 1.78 20.12 12.94
CA ASN A 144 2.84 21.14 12.81
C ASN A 144 2.38 22.36 12.01
N LEU A 145 1.40 22.21 11.12
CA LEU A 145 0.75 23.29 10.39
C LEU A 145 -0.38 23.98 11.18
N GLY A 146 -0.69 23.53 12.41
CA GLY A 146 -1.83 24.02 13.17
C GLY A 146 -3.19 23.75 12.55
N LYS A 147 -3.29 22.69 11.70
CA LYS A 147 -4.54 22.31 11.04
C LYS A 147 -5.37 21.31 11.85
N ILE A 148 -4.76 20.68 12.83
CA ILE A 148 -5.40 19.88 13.88
C ILE A 148 -4.84 20.32 15.23
N SER A 149 -5.63 20.20 16.29
CA SER A 149 -5.28 20.66 17.63
C SER A 149 -4.60 19.60 18.50
N ASN A 150 -4.80 18.33 18.17
CA ASN A 150 -4.31 17.22 18.96
C ASN A 150 -3.68 16.16 18.06
N ILE A 151 -2.66 15.48 18.60
CA ILE A 151 -2.08 14.26 18.04
C ILE A 151 -2.64 13.06 18.79
N HIS A 152 -2.92 11.99 18.09
CA HIS A 152 -3.28 10.72 18.71
C HIS A 152 -2.08 10.19 19.51
N GLN A 153 -2.30 10.00 20.81
CA GLN A 153 -1.23 9.51 21.69
C GLN A 153 -1.07 8.01 21.55
N GLU A 154 0.13 7.60 21.17
CA GLU A 154 0.55 6.21 21.11
C GLU A 154 1.83 6.05 21.94
N GLU A 155 2.01 4.89 22.56
CA GLU A 155 3.31 4.51 23.12
C GLU A 155 4.24 4.21 21.94
N LEU A 156 5.18 5.09 21.71
CA LEU A 156 6.14 4.99 20.60
C LEU A 156 7.55 4.82 21.16
N GLU A 157 8.30 3.92 20.54
CA GLU A 157 9.75 3.84 20.74
C GLU A 157 10.46 5.09 20.19
N ASP A 158 11.67 5.33 20.66
CA ASP A 158 12.50 6.42 20.17
C ASP A 158 12.65 6.34 18.65
N LYS A 159 12.14 7.34 17.94
CA LYS A 159 12.15 7.43 16.48
C LYS A 159 13.56 7.26 15.88
N THR A 160 14.60 7.70 16.59
CA THR A 160 16.00 7.61 16.12
C THR A 160 16.52 6.18 16.12
N LYS A 161 16.01 5.31 17.00
CA LYS A 161 16.45 3.92 17.17
C LYS A 161 15.48 2.90 16.60
N ALA A 162 14.22 3.28 16.32
CA ALA A 162 13.17 2.35 15.91
C ALA A 162 13.57 1.49 14.71
N LYS A 163 14.19 2.08 13.70
CA LYS A 163 14.68 1.34 12.52
C LYS A 163 15.73 0.30 12.89
N ASP A 164 16.70 0.66 13.72
CA ASP A 164 17.81 -0.22 14.09
C ASP A 164 17.30 -1.36 14.98
N ILE A 165 16.35 -1.09 15.87
CA ILE A 165 15.66 -2.09 16.69
C ILE A 165 14.94 -3.11 15.80
N VAL A 166 14.15 -2.65 14.83
CA VAL A 166 13.44 -3.55 13.91
C VAL A 166 14.41 -4.39 13.09
N VAL A 167 15.44 -3.77 12.52
CA VAL A 167 16.45 -4.48 11.70
C VAL A 167 17.22 -5.50 12.55
N SER A 168 17.64 -5.15 13.77
CA SER A 168 18.36 -6.08 14.65
C SER A 168 17.48 -7.26 15.09
N THR A 169 16.21 -6.99 15.41
CA THR A 169 15.23 -8.02 15.78
C THR A 169 15.03 -9.01 14.63
N LEU A 170 14.81 -8.50 13.40
CA LEU A 170 14.66 -9.35 12.22
C LEU A 170 15.95 -10.11 11.88
N SER A 171 17.10 -9.45 12.03
CA SER A 171 18.42 -10.07 11.86
C SER A 171 18.60 -11.30 12.74
N SER A 172 18.24 -11.16 14.03
CA SER A 172 18.26 -12.26 14.98
C SER A 172 17.24 -13.34 14.66
N ALA A 173 15.98 -12.95 14.41
CA ALA A 173 14.88 -13.89 14.17
C ALA A 173 15.09 -14.76 12.92
N TYR A 174 15.65 -14.20 11.87
CA TYR A 174 15.89 -14.89 10.59
C TYR A 174 17.33 -15.38 10.41
N ASN A 175 18.19 -15.18 11.40
CA ASN A 175 19.62 -15.51 11.31
C ASN A 175 20.27 -14.95 10.04
N GLN A 176 20.00 -13.68 9.74
CA GLN A 176 20.52 -12.96 8.57
C GLN A 176 21.28 -11.72 8.99
N PRO A 177 22.41 -11.39 8.32
CA PRO A 177 23.10 -10.11 8.57
C PRO A 177 22.18 -8.92 8.34
N SER A 178 22.26 -7.88 9.18
CA SER A 178 21.42 -6.67 9.08
C SER A 178 21.50 -6.01 7.69
N LYS A 179 22.63 -6.10 6.99
CA LYS A 179 22.80 -5.59 5.63
C LYS A 179 21.89 -6.25 4.58
N ASN A 180 21.40 -7.46 4.87
CA ASN A 180 20.48 -8.20 4.00
C ASN A 180 19.01 -7.86 4.27
N ILE A 181 18.73 -7.01 5.26
CA ILE A 181 17.38 -6.64 5.66
C ILE A 181 17.05 -5.25 5.13
N CYS A 182 16.02 -5.16 4.31
CA CYS A 182 15.54 -3.90 3.75
C CYS A 182 14.08 -3.66 4.21
N LEU A 183 13.85 -2.56 4.90
CA LEU A 183 12.51 -2.16 5.33
C LEU A 183 11.82 -1.37 4.21
N THR A 184 10.54 -1.62 4.06
CA THR A 184 9.67 -0.95 3.08
C THR A 184 8.42 -0.40 3.77
N PRO A 185 7.70 0.56 3.15
CA PRO A 185 6.51 1.17 3.74
C PRO A 185 5.35 0.19 4.01
N SER A 186 5.30 -0.93 3.27
CA SER A 186 4.25 -1.94 3.41
C SER A 186 4.69 -3.30 2.88
N GLY A 187 3.99 -4.38 3.28
CA GLY A 187 4.23 -5.72 2.76
C GLY A 187 4.07 -5.80 1.22
N MET A 188 3.09 -5.12 0.65
CA MET A 188 2.93 -5.06 -0.81
C MET A 188 4.07 -4.32 -1.50
N ASN A 189 4.62 -3.29 -0.84
CA ASN A 189 5.80 -2.61 -1.37
C ASN A 189 7.04 -3.52 -1.33
N ALA A 190 7.21 -4.32 -0.28
CA ALA A 190 8.26 -5.34 -0.23
C ALA A 190 8.13 -6.32 -1.39
N MET A 191 6.94 -6.88 -1.61
CA MET A 191 6.67 -7.82 -2.70
C MET A 191 6.95 -7.19 -4.08
N TYR A 192 6.47 -5.98 -4.32
CA TYR A 192 6.73 -5.27 -5.57
C TYR A 192 8.23 -5.02 -5.81
N CYS A 193 8.97 -4.59 -4.77
CA CYS A 193 10.40 -4.34 -4.86
C CYS A 193 11.18 -5.63 -5.18
N VAL A 194 10.83 -6.75 -4.53
CA VAL A 194 11.48 -8.04 -4.77
C VAL A 194 11.21 -8.50 -6.21
N LEU A 195 9.95 -8.55 -6.64
CA LEU A 195 9.59 -8.96 -7.99
C LEU A 195 10.28 -8.09 -9.05
N LYS A 196 10.26 -6.77 -8.88
CA LYS A 196 10.92 -5.84 -9.79
C LYS A 196 12.44 -6.00 -9.80
N GLY A 197 13.05 -6.23 -8.64
CA GLY A 197 14.48 -6.48 -8.51
C GLY A 197 14.89 -7.74 -9.25
N ILE A 198 14.16 -8.84 -9.04
CA ILE A 198 14.40 -10.12 -9.73
C ILE A 198 14.23 -9.94 -11.24
N LYS A 199 13.15 -9.32 -11.70
CA LYS A 199 12.93 -9.03 -13.12
C LYS A 199 14.13 -8.30 -13.72
N ASN A 200 14.59 -7.23 -13.09
CA ASN A 200 15.69 -6.41 -13.60
C ASN A 200 17.02 -7.18 -13.68
N ILE A 201 17.27 -8.09 -12.72
CA ILE A 201 18.47 -8.92 -12.70
C ILE A 201 18.38 -10.01 -13.78
N GLN A 202 17.26 -10.71 -13.84
CA GLN A 202 17.06 -11.85 -14.73
C GLN A 202 16.91 -11.46 -16.21
N ALA A 203 16.34 -10.28 -16.48
CA ALA A 203 16.26 -9.76 -17.85
C ALA A 203 17.67 -9.59 -18.49
N LYS A 204 18.68 -9.25 -17.69
CA LYS A 204 20.09 -9.19 -18.18
C LYS A 204 20.63 -10.55 -18.61
N ASN A 205 20.05 -11.62 -18.09
CA ASN A 205 20.38 -13.00 -18.42
C ASN A 205 19.44 -13.61 -19.49
N GLY A 206 18.62 -12.77 -20.15
CA GLY A 206 17.66 -13.20 -21.15
C GLY A 206 16.38 -13.84 -20.58
N ARG A 207 16.21 -13.82 -19.26
CA ARG A 207 15.05 -14.39 -18.58
C ARG A 207 13.96 -13.33 -18.42
N THR A 208 12.89 -13.46 -19.18
CA THR A 208 11.81 -12.46 -19.27
C THR A 208 10.46 -12.97 -18.76
N ILE A 209 10.30 -14.31 -18.65
CA ILE A 209 9.05 -14.93 -18.25
C ILE A 209 9.04 -15.16 -16.73
N LEU A 210 8.02 -14.61 -16.07
CA LEU A 210 7.75 -14.90 -14.66
C LEU A 210 6.79 -16.10 -14.56
N VAL A 211 7.22 -17.17 -13.90
CA VAL A 211 6.38 -18.33 -13.62
C VAL A 211 5.86 -18.25 -12.20
N GLN A 212 4.53 -18.31 -12.06
CA GLN A 212 3.84 -18.40 -10.79
C GLN A 212 3.34 -19.82 -10.57
N LEU A 213 3.65 -20.40 -9.41
CA LEU A 213 3.17 -21.70 -8.98
C LEU A 213 2.13 -21.55 -7.88
N GLY A 214 0.93 -22.09 -8.09
CA GLY A 214 -0.18 -22.04 -7.16
C GLY A 214 -0.84 -20.67 -7.03
N TRP A 215 -1.61 -20.51 -5.95
CA TRP A 215 -2.31 -19.29 -5.62
C TRP A 215 -1.43 -18.39 -4.78
N LEU A 216 -1.28 -17.14 -5.20
CA LEU A 216 -0.67 -16.08 -4.40
C LEU A 216 -1.75 -15.18 -3.79
N TYR A 217 -1.36 -14.32 -2.87
CA TYR A 217 -2.23 -13.24 -2.43
C TYR A 217 -2.71 -12.43 -3.63
N LEU A 218 -4.00 -12.08 -3.64
CA LEU A 218 -4.67 -11.49 -4.81
C LEU A 218 -3.94 -10.27 -5.38
N ASP A 219 -3.48 -9.36 -4.52
CA ASP A 219 -2.76 -8.17 -4.99
C ASP A 219 -1.37 -8.50 -5.55
N THR A 220 -0.72 -9.58 -5.08
CA THR A 220 0.52 -10.08 -5.69
C THR A 220 0.28 -10.60 -7.09
N MET A 221 -0.82 -11.34 -7.30
CA MET A 221 -1.24 -11.79 -8.64
C MET A 221 -1.56 -10.58 -9.55
N ASN A 222 -2.19 -9.53 -9.00
CA ASN A 222 -2.42 -8.29 -9.72
C ASN A 222 -1.12 -7.59 -10.13
N ILE A 223 -0.08 -7.58 -9.26
CA ILE A 223 1.25 -7.06 -9.61
C ILE A 223 1.82 -7.86 -10.78
N VAL A 224 1.82 -9.19 -10.69
CA VAL A 224 2.34 -10.07 -11.75
C VAL A 224 1.62 -9.79 -13.07
N ASN A 225 0.29 -9.85 -13.07
CA ASN A 225 -0.51 -9.74 -14.30
C ASN A 225 -0.46 -8.36 -14.96
N HIS A 226 -0.34 -7.27 -14.16
CA HIS A 226 -0.42 -5.92 -14.70
C HIS A 226 0.94 -5.25 -14.92
N TYR A 227 2.00 -5.74 -14.26
CA TYR A 227 3.28 -5.02 -14.25
C TYR A 227 4.46 -5.84 -14.78
N PHE A 228 4.22 -7.12 -15.12
CA PHE A 228 5.16 -7.97 -15.85
C PHE A 228 4.62 -8.24 -17.25
N GLU A 229 5.47 -8.14 -18.25
CA GLU A 229 5.09 -8.25 -19.66
C GLU A 229 4.74 -9.68 -20.04
N GLU A 230 5.53 -10.63 -19.52
CA GLU A 230 5.33 -12.05 -19.74
C GLU A 230 5.19 -12.76 -18.38
N SER A 231 4.08 -13.44 -18.18
CA SER A 231 3.86 -14.29 -17.01
C SER A 231 3.05 -15.53 -17.36
N LYS A 232 3.38 -16.64 -16.68
CA LYS A 232 2.63 -17.90 -16.79
C LYS A 232 2.25 -18.37 -15.40
N ILE A 233 0.98 -18.72 -15.21
CA ILE A 233 0.44 -19.18 -13.92
C ILE A 233 0.05 -20.65 -14.05
N PHE A 234 0.52 -21.47 -13.11
CA PHE A 234 0.13 -22.85 -12.91
C PHE A 234 -0.61 -22.95 -11.59
N TYR A 235 -1.94 -22.98 -11.65
CA TYR A 235 -2.77 -23.08 -10.43
C TYR A 235 -2.71 -24.48 -9.83
N ASP A 236 -2.71 -25.50 -10.64
CA ASP A 236 -2.51 -26.89 -10.22
C ASP A 236 -1.01 -27.21 -10.18
N VAL A 237 -0.45 -27.17 -8.98
CA VAL A 237 0.97 -27.46 -8.72
C VAL A 237 1.25 -28.95 -8.57
N THR A 238 0.21 -29.80 -8.60
CA THR A 238 0.35 -31.26 -8.57
C THR A 238 0.56 -31.84 -9.96
N ASN A 239 0.16 -31.10 -11.00
CA ASN A 239 0.36 -31.49 -12.39
C ASN A 239 1.73 -30.98 -12.89
N LEU A 240 2.77 -31.76 -12.62
CA LEU A 240 4.14 -31.42 -13.00
C LEU A 240 4.40 -31.51 -14.50
N ASP A 241 3.66 -32.31 -15.23
CA ASP A 241 3.84 -32.53 -16.68
C ASP A 241 3.64 -31.20 -17.46
N ASN A 242 2.62 -30.43 -17.09
CA ASN A 242 2.37 -29.13 -17.71
C ASN A 242 3.49 -28.13 -17.46
N LEU A 243 4.02 -28.09 -16.24
CA LEU A 243 5.14 -27.23 -15.87
C LEU A 243 6.41 -27.69 -16.60
N GLU A 244 6.70 -29.00 -16.63
CA GLU A 244 7.87 -29.56 -17.28
C GLU A 244 7.86 -29.30 -18.80
N ASN A 245 6.75 -29.49 -19.45
CA ASN A 245 6.59 -29.22 -20.89
C ASN A 245 6.81 -27.72 -21.17
N PHE A 246 6.23 -26.81 -20.35
CA PHE A 246 6.44 -25.38 -20.48
C PHE A 246 7.91 -25.00 -20.30
N LEU A 247 8.60 -25.59 -19.31
CA LEU A 247 10.03 -25.32 -19.07
C LEU A 247 10.92 -25.88 -20.17
N LYS A 248 10.58 -27.03 -20.79
CA LYS A 248 11.31 -27.57 -21.97
C LYS A 248 11.27 -26.58 -23.15
N GLU A 249 10.11 -25.94 -23.35
CA GLU A 249 9.93 -25.00 -24.47
C GLU A 249 10.50 -23.62 -24.20
N ASN A 250 10.44 -23.16 -22.94
CA ASN A 250 10.72 -21.77 -22.55
C ASN A 250 11.83 -21.61 -21.52
N GLY A 251 12.49 -22.67 -21.07
CA GLY A 251 13.38 -22.68 -19.90
C GLY A 251 14.54 -21.69 -19.95
N LEU A 252 15.02 -21.31 -21.13
CA LEU A 252 16.03 -20.27 -21.29
C LEU A 252 15.51 -18.86 -20.98
N LYS A 253 14.19 -18.67 -21.03
CA LYS A 253 13.53 -17.38 -20.79
C LYS A 253 12.87 -17.28 -19.41
N VAL A 254 12.80 -18.35 -18.62
CA VAL A 254 12.21 -18.43 -17.29
C VAL A 254 13.18 -18.07 -16.20
#